data_e6ca61b242ef9c74bc998b8e30fbb6c4
#
_entry.id   e6ca61b242ef9c74bc998b8e30fbb6c4
#
_cell.length_a   1.000
_cell.length_b   1.000
_cell.length_c   1.000
_cell.angle_alpha   90.00
_cell.angle_beta   90.00
_cell.angle_gamma   90.00
#
_symmetry.space_group_name_H-M   'P 1'
#
loop_
_entity.id
_entity.type
_entity.pdbx_description
1 polymer ?
#
loop_
_entity_poly.entity_id
_entity_poly.type
_entity_poly.pdbx_seq_one_letter_code
_entity_poly.pdbx_strand_id
1 'polypeptide(L)' 'MTVHDRIEINSKVMLGKPVIRGTRIPVELIVRKMGEGADEKALLQAYPTLTPQDIHAALRYVADSLGHEEVVLSVAE' A
#
# COMPACT_ATOMS: atom_id res chain seq x y z
N MET A 1 -10.08 -1.31 -14.83
CA MET A 1 -9.48 -1.40 -13.51
C MET A 1 -8.80 -0.11 -13.12
N THR A 2 -9.03 0.34 -11.94
CA THR A 2 -8.41 1.56 -11.46
C THR A 2 -6.98 1.29 -11.03
N VAL A 3 -6.07 2.10 -11.55
CA VAL A 3 -4.67 1.94 -11.21
C VAL A 3 -4.20 3.22 -10.54
N HIS A 4 -3.56 3.07 -9.41
CA HIS A 4 -3.01 4.21 -8.71
C HIS A 4 -1.67 4.60 -9.35
N ASP A 5 -1.45 5.87 -9.52
CA ASP A 5 -0.26 6.33 -10.22
C ASP A 5 1.03 5.84 -9.60
N ARG A 6 1.03 5.67 -8.29
CA ARG A 6 2.25 5.30 -7.58
C ARG A 6 2.36 3.82 -7.30
N ILE A 7 1.40 3.03 -7.75
CA ILE A 7 1.39 1.59 -7.49
C ILE A 7 1.59 0.87 -8.81
N GLU A 8 2.49 -0.09 -8.79
CA GLU A 8 2.80 -0.87 -9.98
C GLU A 8 2.59 -2.34 -9.69
N ILE A 9 1.99 -3.04 -10.64
CA ILE A 9 1.83 -4.49 -10.56
C ILE A 9 2.47 -5.05 -11.81
N ASN A 10 3.57 -5.77 -11.62
CA ASN A 10 4.35 -6.29 -12.74
C ASN A 10 4.79 -7.69 -12.37
N SER A 11 4.45 -8.68 -13.22
CA SER A 11 4.76 -10.06 -12.92
C SER A 11 6.26 -10.31 -12.74
N LYS A 12 7.08 -9.42 -13.26
CA LYS A 12 8.53 -9.55 -13.14
C LYS A 12 9.08 -8.88 -11.90
N VAL A 13 8.24 -8.18 -11.15
CA VAL A 13 8.66 -7.50 -9.94
C VAL A 13 7.87 -8.09 -8.79
N MET A 14 8.58 -8.68 -7.83
CA MET A 14 7.97 -9.27 -6.65
C MET A 14 6.82 -10.22 -6.97
N LEU A 15 6.97 -10.96 -8.08
CA LEU A 15 6.00 -11.98 -8.50
C LEU A 15 4.61 -11.40 -8.70
N GLY A 16 4.53 -10.16 -9.13
CA GLY A 16 3.25 -9.54 -9.42
C GLY A 16 2.55 -8.92 -8.24
N LYS A 17 3.23 -8.80 -7.10
CA LYS A 17 2.64 -8.10 -5.97
C LYS A 17 2.60 -6.61 -6.23
N PRO A 18 1.59 -5.91 -5.72
CA PRO A 18 1.58 -4.44 -5.84
C PRO A 18 2.77 -3.85 -5.09
N VAL A 19 3.51 -3.00 -5.77
CA VAL A 19 4.67 -2.34 -5.17
C VAL A 19 4.60 -0.86 -5.45
N ILE A 20 5.35 -0.09 -4.70
CA ILE A 20 5.50 1.33 -4.99
C ILE A 20 6.31 1.45 -6.27
N ARG A 21 5.78 2.20 -7.23
CA ARG A 21 6.38 2.34 -8.54
C ARG A 21 7.83 2.79 -8.43
N GLY A 22 8.69 2.15 -9.18
CA GLY A 22 10.10 2.47 -9.16
C GLY A 22 10.87 1.84 -8.02
N THR A 23 10.23 1.00 -7.23
CA THR A 23 10.88 0.34 -6.11
C THR A 23 10.49 -1.13 -6.10
N ARG A 24 11.05 -1.87 -5.16
CA ARG A 24 10.62 -3.23 -4.89
C ARG A 24 9.93 -3.32 -3.53
N ILE A 25 9.40 -2.20 -3.06
CA ILE A 25 8.75 -2.14 -1.75
C ILE A 25 7.28 -2.50 -1.94
N PRO A 26 6.85 -3.67 -1.44
CA PRO A 26 5.45 -4.07 -1.60
C PRO A 26 4.53 -3.18 -0.77
N VAL A 27 3.35 -2.94 -1.32
CA VAL A 27 2.32 -2.21 -0.59
C VAL A 27 2.02 -2.91 0.73
N GLU A 28 1.94 -4.25 0.71
CA GLU A 28 1.61 -4.98 1.93
C GLU A 28 2.64 -4.76 3.03
N LEU A 29 3.89 -4.54 2.67
CA LEU A 29 4.92 -4.30 3.69
C LEU A 29 4.65 -2.99 4.42
N ILE A 30 4.28 -1.97 3.68
CA ILE A 30 3.98 -0.68 4.27
C ILE A 30 2.83 -0.80 5.25
N VAL A 31 1.77 -1.46 4.82
CA VAL A 31 0.58 -1.60 5.66
C VAL A 31 0.89 -2.46 6.89
N ARG A 32 1.64 -3.53 6.69
CA ARG A 32 2.00 -4.41 7.80
C ARG A 32 2.82 -3.68 8.85
N LYS A 33 3.80 -2.89 8.40
CA LYS A 33 4.63 -2.13 9.34
C LYS A 33 3.81 -1.13 10.13
N MET A 34 2.86 -0.48 9.48
CA MET A 34 2.01 0.45 10.19
C MET A 34 1.10 -0.27 11.18
N GLY A 35 0.65 -1.46 10.81
CA GLY A 35 -0.13 -2.28 11.73
C GLY A 35 0.68 -2.72 12.94
N GLU A 36 2.00 -2.78 12.79
CA GLU A 36 2.88 -3.15 13.89
C GLU A 36 3.30 -1.94 14.73
N GLY A 37 2.82 -0.76 14.38
CA GLY A 37 3.09 0.42 15.18
C GLY A 37 3.99 1.46 14.54
N ALA A 38 4.51 1.19 13.35
CA ALA A 38 5.35 2.17 12.69
C ALA A 38 4.48 3.32 12.18
N ASP A 39 4.99 4.54 12.34
CA ASP A 39 4.31 5.68 11.79
C ASP A 39 4.99 6.08 10.48
N GLU A 40 4.44 7.12 9.84
CA GLU A 40 4.96 7.56 8.56
C GLU A 40 6.43 7.94 8.66
N LYS A 41 6.82 8.62 9.72
CA LYS A 41 8.19 9.05 9.89
C LYS A 41 9.14 7.85 9.97
N ALA A 42 8.74 6.82 10.71
CA ALA A 42 9.56 5.62 10.84
C ALA A 42 9.73 4.94 9.49
N LEU A 43 8.66 4.89 8.69
CA LEU A 43 8.73 4.28 7.37
C LEU A 43 9.67 5.06 6.45
N LEU A 44 9.58 6.37 6.48
CA LEU A 44 10.44 7.20 5.63
C LEU A 44 11.89 7.08 6.01
N GLN A 45 12.17 6.87 7.29
CA GLN A 45 13.54 6.66 7.74
C GLN A 45 14.07 5.30 7.33
N ALA A 46 13.22 4.28 7.41
CA ALA A 46 13.63 2.92 7.07
C ALA A 46 13.78 2.72 5.56
N TYR A 47 12.97 3.42 4.78
CA TYR A 47 12.96 3.27 3.33
C TYR A 47 13.09 4.64 2.69
N PRO A 48 14.33 5.13 2.55
CA PRO A 48 14.54 6.52 2.08
C PRO A 48 13.98 6.83 0.71
N THR A 49 13.71 5.82 -0.10
CA THR A 49 13.13 6.07 -1.42
C THR A 49 11.65 6.36 -1.36
N LEU A 50 11.01 6.10 -0.23
CA LEU A 50 9.59 6.40 -0.08
C LEU A 50 9.36 7.87 0.15
N THR A 51 8.20 8.34 -0.31
CA THR A 51 7.73 9.68 -0.01
C THR A 51 6.42 9.55 0.76
N PRO A 52 5.98 10.63 1.43
CA PRO A 52 4.68 10.58 2.08
C PRO A 52 3.54 10.26 1.12
N GLN A 53 3.64 10.73 -0.12
CA GLN A 53 2.63 10.43 -1.12
C GLN A 53 2.58 8.95 -1.45
N ASP A 54 3.74 8.28 -1.43
CA ASP A 54 3.78 6.85 -1.67
C ASP A 54 3.03 6.08 -0.58
N ILE A 55 3.22 6.50 0.67
CA ILE A 55 2.55 5.85 1.78
C ILE A 55 1.04 6.05 1.67
N HIS A 56 0.63 7.27 1.35
CA HIS A 56 -0.79 7.55 1.20
C HIS A 56 -1.39 6.75 0.04
N ALA A 57 -0.65 6.61 -1.06
CA ALA A 57 -1.11 5.82 -2.19
C ALA A 57 -1.27 4.36 -1.82
N ALA A 58 -0.33 3.84 -1.03
CA ALA A 58 -0.41 2.45 -0.60
C ALA A 58 -1.67 2.21 0.23
N LEU A 59 -1.96 3.12 1.14
CA LEU A 59 -3.14 2.98 1.99
C LEU A 59 -4.42 3.10 1.18
N ARG A 60 -4.47 4.03 0.22
CA ARG A 60 -5.64 4.15 -0.63
C ARG A 60 -5.84 2.91 -1.49
N TYR A 61 -4.74 2.35 -2.00
CA TYR A 61 -4.83 1.15 -2.81
C TYR A 61 -5.43 0.00 -2.02
N VAL A 62 -4.99 -0.18 -0.79
CA VAL A 62 -5.51 -1.25 0.05
C VAL A 62 -6.97 -1.01 0.38
N ALA A 63 -7.33 0.23 0.69
CA ALA A 63 -8.72 0.55 0.99
C ALA A 63 -9.62 0.25 -0.20
N ASP A 64 -9.18 0.63 -1.39
CA ASP A 64 -9.96 0.35 -2.59
C ASP A 64 -10.09 -1.14 -2.85
N SER A 65 -9.00 -1.88 -2.62
CA SER A 65 -9.03 -3.32 -2.82
C SER A 65 -10.01 -4.00 -1.89
N LEU A 66 -9.99 -3.60 -0.63
CA LEU A 66 -10.92 -4.18 0.34
C LEU A 66 -12.35 -3.77 0.07
N GLY A 67 -12.53 -2.56 -0.45
CA GLY A 67 -13.87 -2.09 -0.77
C GLY A 67 -14.56 -2.91 -1.82
N HIS A 68 -13.80 -3.57 -2.69
CA HIS A 68 -14.40 -4.39 -3.72
C HIS A 68 -14.93 -5.71 -3.22
N GLU A 69 -14.63 -6.07 -1.99
CA GLU A 69 -15.05 -7.35 -1.46
C GLU A 69 -16.44 -7.31 -0.86
N GLU A 70 -17.05 -6.17 -0.93
CA GLU A 70 -18.41 -6.03 -0.45
C GLU A 70 -18.58 -6.49 0.99
N VAL A 71 -17.59 -6.22 1.78
CA VAL A 71 -17.69 -6.53 3.19
C VAL A 71 -18.76 -5.64 3.78
N VAL A 72 -19.75 -6.26 4.37
CA VAL A 72 -20.83 -5.51 4.95
C VAL A 72 -20.43 -5.06 6.33
N LEU A 73 -20.17 -3.78 6.46
CA LEU A 73 -19.76 -3.23 7.74
C LEU A 73 -20.86 -2.43 8.41
N SER A 74 -22.03 -2.48 7.85
CA SER A 74 -23.10 -1.69 8.38
C SER A 74 -23.44 -2.06 9.80
N VAL A 75 -23.07 -3.24 10.19
CA VAL A 75 -23.35 -3.64 11.55
C VAL A 75 -22.64 -2.77 12.54
N ALA A 76 -21.64 -2.06 12.07
CA ALA A 76 -20.89 -1.24 12.98
C ALA A 76 -21.64 -0.04 13.43
N GLU A 77 -22.65 0.26 12.72
CA GLU A 77 -23.30 1.41 13.09
C GLU A 77 -24.36 1.31 13.76
#